data_a46e285fccea7d2620f4aa0953c67c62
#
_entry.id   a46e285fccea7d2620f4aa0953c67c62
#
_cell.length_a   1.000
_cell.length_b   1.000
_cell.length_c   1.000
_cell.angle_alpha   90.00
_cell.angle_beta   90.00
_cell.angle_gamma   90.00
#
_symmetry.space_group_name_H-M   'P 1'
#
loop_
_entity.id
_entity.type
_entity.pdbx_description
1 polymer ?
#
loop_
_entity_poly.entity_id
_entity_poly.type
_entity_poly.pdbx_seq_one_letter_code
_entity_poly.pdbx_strand_id
1 'polypeptide(L)'
;MAQNDTLIKGWQPVIGLEVHVQLMTNTKLFSPAKNQFGEDANTLVDLIDLGLPGVLPVLNEGAMKQGIKFGLATNAKIAETMIFDRKNYFYPDLPKGYQITQLHYPIVRDGVVEVNGKKIRIHQAHLEEDAGKSIHDKYDDKLSLIHISEPTRP
;
A
#
# COMPACT_ATOMS: atom_id res chain seq x y z
N MET A 1 2.63 -39.27 6.65
CA MET A 1 1.51 -38.42 7.07
C MET A 1 2.00 -37.59 8.23
N ALA A 2 2.35 -36.32 8.01
CA ALA A 2 2.75 -35.43 9.09
C ALA A 2 1.48 -35.09 9.88
N GLN A 3 1.41 -35.57 11.13
CA GLN A 3 0.38 -35.15 12.07
C GLN A 3 0.49 -33.65 12.30
N ASN A 4 -0.65 -32.97 12.20
CA ASN A 4 -0.76 -31.53 12.45
C ASN A 4 -0.52 -31.22 13.93
N ASP A 5 0.74 -31.03 14.31
CA ASP A 5 1.15 -30.56 15.65
C ASP A 5 0.78 -29.08 15.92
N THR A 6 -0.01 -28.48 15.02
CA THR A 6 -0.41 -27.06 15.12
C THR A 6 -1.80 -26.86 15.74
N LEU A 7 -2.48 -27.90 16.17
CA LEU A 7 -3.78 -27.77 16.81
C LEU A 7 -3.64 -27.34 18.28
N ILE A 8 -4.21 -26.20 18.63
CA ILE A 8 -4.32 -25.73 20.02
C ILE A 8 -5.76 -26.00 20.47
N LYS A 9 -5.95 -26.96 21.38
CA LYS A 9 -7.27 -27.36 21.88
C LYS A 9 -8.30 -27.69 20.76
N GLY A 10 -7.84 -28.34 19.69
CA GLY A 10 -8.67 -28.69 18.54
C GLY A 10 -8.85 -27.57 17.49
N TRP A 11 -8.27 -26.42 17.67
CA TRP A 11 -8.31 -25.31 16.75
C TRP A 11 -7.01 -25.17 15.95
N GLN A 12 -7.10 -24.93 14.66
CA GLN A 12 -5.95 -24.63 13.82
C GLN A 12 -5.80 -23.12 13.70
N PRO A 13 -4.65 -22.54 14.14
CA PRO A 13 -4.37 -21.13 13.89
C PRO A 13 -4.09 -20.93 12.41
N VAL A 14 -4.73 -19.92 11.81
CA VAL A 14 -4.43 -19.44 10.45
C VAL A 14 -3.98 -18.00 10.56
N ILE A 15 -2.76 -17.73 10.13
CA ILE A 15 -2.15 -16.41 10.22
C ILE A 15 -1.86 -15.92 8.81
N GLY A 16 -2.43 -14.78 8.46
CA GLY A 16 -2.08 -14.00 7.27
C GLY A 16 -1.16 -12.84 7.68
N LEU A 17 -0.18 -12.55 6.84
CA LEU A 17 0.67 -11.39 6.99
C LEU A 17 0.44 -10.44 5.81
N GLU A 18 0.28 -9.17 6.13
CA GLU A 18 0.24 -8.08 5.17
C GLU A 18 1.31 -7.08 5.56
N VAL A 19 2.14 -6.70 4.60
CA VAL A 19 3.26 -5.78 4.81
C VAL A 19 3.11 -4.60 3.88
N HIS A 20 3.11 -3.40 4.45
CA HIS A 20 3.07 -2.15 3.69
C HIS A 20 4.48 -1.56 3.60
N VAL A 21 4.85 -1.14 2.41
CA VAL A 21 6.15 -0.49 2.14
C VAL A 21 5.90 0.81 1.41
N GLN A 22 6.34 1.90 2.01
CA GLN A 22 6.32 3.20 1.36
C GLN A 22 7.41 3.28 0.29
N LEU A 23 7.02 3.69 -0.91
CA LEU A 23 7.95 3.83 -2.03
C LEU A 23 8.64 5.20 -1.99
N MET A 24 9.96 5.20 -2.18
CA MET A 24 10.76 6.42 -2.28
C MET A 24 10.66 6.99 -3.70
N THR A 25 9.70 7.87 -3.92
CA THR A 25 9.49 8.60 -5.17
C THR A 25 9.45 10.10 -4.87
N ASN A 26 9.73 10.93 -5.86
CA ASN A 26 9.71 12.39 -5.69
C ASN A 26 8.28 12.94 -5.57
N THR A 27 7.32 12.25 -6.19
CA THR A 27 5.90 12.60 -6.16
C THR A 27 5.08 11.42 -5.68
N LYS A 28 3.85 11.67 -5.29
CA LYS A 28 2.89 10.63 -4.91
C LYS A 28 2.59 9.66 -6.04
N LEU A 29 1.86 8.59 -5.74
CA LEU A 29 1.58 7.52 -6.70
C LEU A 29 0.74 7.98 -7.88
N PHE A 30 -0.25 8.85 -7.65
CA PHE A 30 -1.22 9.28 -8.66
C PHE A 30 -1.34 10.79 -8.83
N SER A 31 -0.56 11.57 -8.11
CA SER A 31 -0.58 13.03 -8.18
C SER A 31 0.81 13.64 -8.26
N PRO A 32 0.95 14.85 -8.80
CA PRO A 32 2.24 15.55 -8.86
C PRO A 32 2.68 16.13 -7.52
N ALA A 33 1.86 16.05 -6.48
CA ALA A 33 2.24 16.51 -5.15
C ALA A 33 3.49 15.78 -4.66
N LYS A 34 4.37 16.50 -3.98
CA LYS A 34 5.62 15.93 -3.46
C LYS A 34 5.33 14.79 -2.48
N ASN A 35 6.16 13.77 -2.53
CA ASN A 35 6.22 12.70 -1.55
C ASN A 35 7.34 13.02 -0.55
N GLN A 36 7.05 13.85 0.42
CA GLN A 36 8.02 14.35 1.38
C GLN A 36 7.44 14.31 2.80
N PHE A 37 8.24 13.86 3.75
CA PHE A 37 7.85 13.81 5.16
C PHE A 37 8.28 15.10 5.89
N GLY A 38 7.53 15.50 6.93
CA GLY A 38 7.90 16.60 7.84
C GLY A 38 7.45 17.99 7.42
N GLU A 39 6.64 18.10 6.38
CA GLU A 39 6.01 19.36 5.99
C GLU A 39 4.77 19.67 6.82
N ASP A 40 4.31 20.90 6.78
CA ASP A 40 3.08 21.31 7.45
C ASP A 40 1.86 20.56 6.90
N ALA A 41 0.86 20.34 7.76
CA ALA A 41 -0.34 19.63 7.40
C ALA A 41 -1.05 20.25 6.18
N ASN A 42 -1.46 19.41 5.23
CA ASN A 42 -2.22 19.78 4.03
C ASN A 42 -1.49 20.73 3.05
N THR A 43 -0.15 20.83 3.12
CA THR A 43 0.63 21.64 2.18
C THR A 43 1.06 20.86 0.94
N LEU A 44 1.16 19.53 1.04
CA LEU A 44 1.55 18.64 -0.06
C LEU A 44 0.31 17.98 -0.69
N VAL A 45 -0.58 18.79 -1.24
CA VAL A 45 -1.87 18.35 -1.77
C VAL A 45 -2.07 18.92 -3.17
N ASP A 46 -2.52 18.07 -4.09
CA ASP A 46 -2.95 18.42 -5.44
C ASP A 46 -4.46 18.22 -5.59
N LEU A 47 -5.03 18.73 -6.69
CA LEU A 47 -6.45 18.57 -7.00
C LEU A 47 -6.89 17.10 -7.07
N ILE A 48 -5.98 16.22 -7.49
CA ILE A 48 -6.21 14.77 -7.55
C ILE A 48 -6.35 14.19 -6.13
N ASP A 49 -5.48 14.63 -5.20
CA ASP A 49 -5.55 14.18 -3.80
C ASP A 49 -6.85 14.61 -3.12
N LEU A 50 -7.38 15.77 -3.51
CA LEU A 50 -8.66 16.29 -3.02
C LEU A 50 -9.87 15.62 -3.68
N GLY A 51 -9.67 14.86 -4.75
CA GLY A 51 -10.76 14.21 -5.48
C GLY A 51 -11.75 15.17 -6.13
N LEU A 52 -11.27 16.30 -6.63
CA LEU A 52 -12.14 17.27 -7.27
C LEU A 52 -12.81 16.69 -8.54
N PRO A 53 -14.02 17.17 -8.90
CA PRO A 53 -14.70 16.70 -10.10
C PRO A 53 -13.86 16.87 -11.35
N GLY A 54 -13.78 15.81 -12.18
CA GLY A 54 -13.08 15.85 -13.47
C GLY A 54 -11.58 15.55 -13.42
N VAL A 55 -10.97 15.39 -12.23
CA VAL A 55 -9.56 14.99 -12.12
C VAL A 55 -9.39 13.50 -12.38
N LEU A 56 -8.29 13.14 -13.04
CA LEU A 56 -7.92 11.76 -13.30
C LEU A 56 -6.52 11.48 -12.75
N PRO A 57 -6.33 10.36 -12.04
CA PRO A 57 -5.03 9.98 -11.54
C PRO A 57 -4.07 9.63 -12.68
N VAL A 58 -2.79 9.94 -12.51
CA VAL A 58 -1.71 9.57 -13.43
C VAL A 58 -0.68 8.78 -12.66
N LEU A 59 -0.44 7.54 -13.09
CA LEU A 59 0.49 6.63 -12.42
C LEU A 59 1.93 7.16 -12.46
N ASN A 60 2.58 7.19 -11.30
CA ASN A 60 3.99 7.52 -11.16
C ASN A 60 4.86 6.37 -11.70
N GLU A 61 5.59 6.63 -12.77
CA GLU A 61 6.50 5.65 -13.40
C GLU A 61 7.58 5.16 -12.43
N GLY A 62 8.08 6.02 -11.54
CA GLY A 62 9.06 5.64 -10.53
C GLY A 62 8.52 4.60 -9.55
N ALA A 63 7.26 4.72 -9.13
CA ALA A 63 6.60 3.74 -8.28
C ALA A 63 6.40 2.41 -9.02
N MET A 64 5.96 2.46 -10.26
CA MET A 64 5.84 1.26 -11.11
C MET A 64 7.19 0.52 -11.23
N LYS A 65 8.27 1.24 -11.51
CA LYS A 65 9.62 0.67 -11.58
C LYS A 65 10.06 0.02 -10.27
N GLN A 66 9.69 0.59 -9.11
CA GLN A 66 10.00 -0.03 -7.81
C GLN A 66 9.19 -1.30 -7.59
N GLY A 67 7.92 -1.34 -7.97
CA GLY A 67 7.11 -2.56 -7.95
C GLY A 67 7.69 -3.68 -8.83
N ILE A 68 8.17 -3.34 -10.04
CA ILE A 68 8.87 -4.29 -10.92
C ILE A 68 10.15 -4.81 -10.27
N LYS A 69 10.97 -3.93 -9.68
CA LYS A 69 12.19 -4.33 -8.96
C LYS A 69 11.88 -5.29 -7.80
N PHE A 70 10.82 -5.04 -7.06
CA PHE A 70 10.36 -5.94 -6.01
C PHE A 70 9.99 -7.32 -6.58
N GLY A 71 9.23 -7.36 -7.67
CA GLY A 71 8.88 -8.59 -8.36
C GLY A 71 10.10 -9.40 -8.80
N LEU A 72 11.10 -8.73 -9.39
CA LEU A 72 12.38 -9.38 -9.79
C LEU A 72 13.14 -9.90 -8.57
N ALA A 73 13.24 -9.12 -7.51
CA ALA A 73 13.97 -9.50 -6.28
C ALA A 73 13.34 -10.69 -5.55
N THR A 74 12.05 -10.90 -5.72
CA THR A 74 11.31 -12.00 -5.09
C THR A 74 11.01 -13.16 -6.04
N ASN A 75 11.64 -13.19 -7.22
CA ASN A 75 11.40 -14.20 -8.27
C ASN A 75 9.91 -14.37 -8.60
N ALA A 76 9.17 -13.28 -8.57
CA ALA A 76 7.73 -13.26 -8.77
C ALA A 76 7.37 -13.10 -10.25
N LYS A 77 6.13 -13.43 -10.59
CA LYS A 77 5.53 -13.08 -11.87
C LYS A 77 5.14 -11.61 -11.86
N ILE A 78 5.65 -10.86 -12.82
CA ILE A 78 5.32 -9.46 -13.04
C ILE A 78 4.22 -9.36 -14.09
N ALA A 79 3.19 -8.61 -13.81
CA ALA A 79 2.08 -8.44 -14.74
C ALA A 79 2.51 -7.62 -15.97
N GLU A 80 2.16 -8.08 -17.16
CA GLU A 80 2.30 -7.31 -18.41
C GLU A 80 1.26 -6.18 -18.48
N THR A 81 0.11 -6.39 -17.86
CA THR A 81 -0.97 -5.41 -17.72
C THR A 81 -1.45 -5.39 -16.30
N MET A 82 -1.52 -4.22 -15.71
CA MET A 82 -2.09 -4.02 -14.38
C MET A 82 -3.31 -3.09 -14.47
N ILE A 83 -4.29 -3.35 -13.61
CA ILE A 83 -5.53 -2.57 -13.54
C ILE A 83 -5.65 -2.04 -12.12
N PHE A 84 -6.07 -0.78 -12.02
CA PHE A 84 -6.37 -0.15 -10.75
C PHE A 84 -7.89 -0.15 -10.52
N ASP A 85 -8.25 -0.46 -9.30
CA ASP A 85 -9.61 -0.52 -8.81
C ASP A 85 -9.83 0.58 -7.75
N ARG A 86 -11.08 0.90 -7.47
CA ARG A 86 -11.45 1.79 -6.38
C ARG A 86 -11.95 0.98 -5.20
N LYS A 87 -11.23 1.05 -4.08
CA LYS A 87 -11.65 0.51 -2.79
C LYS A 87 -12.47 1.58 -2.07
N ASN A 88 -13.77 1.48 -2.16
CA ASN A 88 -14.68 2.49 -1.60
C ASN A 88 -14.87 2.26 -0.10
N TYR A 89 -14.56 3.26 0.70
CA TYR A 89 -14.86 3.32 2.13
C TYR A 89 -14.79 4.77 2.61
N PHE A 90 -15.50 5.07 3.70
CA PHE A 90 -15.54 6.41 4.26
C PHE A 90 -14.72 6.45 5.53
N TYR A 91 -13.66 7.23 5.50
CA TYR A 91 -12.81 7.48 6.66
C TYR A 91 -12.31 8.92 6.65
N PRO A 92 -12.10 9.56 7.82
CA PRO A 92 -11.71 10.96 7.88
C PRO A 92 -10.43 11.30 7.12
N ASP A 93 -9.50 10.36 7.01
CA ASP A 93 -8.22 10.50 6.31
C ASP A 93 -8.29 10.19 4.81
N LEU A 94 -9.50 9.94 4.30
CA LEU A 94 -9.73 9.63 2.89
C LEU A 94 -10.81 10.55 2.31
N PRO A 95 -10.47 11.81 1.97
CA PRO A 95 -11.45 12.83 1.55
C PRO A 95 -12.22 12.46 0.30
N LYS A 96 -11.65 11.67 -0.60
CA LYS A 96 -12.31 11.19 -1.83
C LYS A 96 -13.37 10.12 -1.57
N GLY A 97 -13.38 9.48 -0.41
CA GLY A 97 -14.24 8.34 -0.10
C GLY A 97 -13.84 7.03 -0.79
N TYR A 98 -12.69 6.98 -1.44
CA TYR A 98 -12.12 5.78 -2.04
C TYR A 98 -10.59 5.84 -2.05
N GLN A 99 -9.97 4.67 -2.07
CA GLN A 99 -8.55 4.47 -2.27
C GLN A 99 -8.33 3.75 -3.60
N ILE A 100 -7.39 4.23 -4.40
CA ILE A 100 -7.00 3.55 -5.63
C ILE A 100 -6.02 2.44 -5.26
N THR A 101 -6.33 1.24 -5.65
CA THR A 101 -5.58 0.01 -5.33
C THR A 101 -5.64 -0.97 -6.50
N GLN A 102 -5.15 -2.19 -6.32
CA GLN A 102 -5.23 -3.26 -7.31
C GLN A 102 -5.82 -4.51 -6.65
N LEU A 103 -6.99 -4.96 -7.07
CA LEU A 103 -7.65 -6.15 -6.52
C LEU A 103 -7.39 -7.39 -7.37
N HIS A 104 -7.69 -7.31 -8.67
CA HIS A 104 -7.67 -8.47 -9.55
C HIS A 104 -6.42 -8.57 -10.41
N TYR A 105 -5.77 -7.45 -10.70
CA TYR A 105 -4.60 -7.37 -11.59
C TYR A 105 -3.43 -6.65 -10.91
N PRO A 106 -2.91 -7.21 -9.81
CA PRO A 106 -1.77 -6.62 -9.11
C PRO A 106 -0.50 -6.72 -9.95
N ILE A 107 0.43 -5.82 -9.69
CA ILE A 107 1.70 -5.77 -10.42
C ILE A 107 2.56 -7.03 -10.23
N VAL A 108 2.46 -7.69 -9.09
CA VAL A 108 3.29 -8.85 -8.73
C VAL A 108 2.46 -9.99 -8.16
N ARG A 109 2.76 -11.22 -8.61
CA ARG A 109 2.14 -12.46 -8.08
C ARG A 109 3.17 -13.58 -7.95
N ASP A 110 2.87 -14.53 -7.08
CA ASP A 110 3.59 -15.80 -6.95
C ASP A 110 5.09 -15.63 -6.70
N GLY A 111 5.46 -14.68 -5.84
CA GLY A 111 6.85 -14.48 -5.42
C GLY A 111 7.27 -15.44 -4.30
N VAL A 112 8.57 -15.51 -4.07
CA VAL A 112 9.17 -16.31 -2.99
C VAL A 112 10.34 -15.54 -2.38
N VAL A 113 10.36 -15.49 -1.06
CA VAL A 113 11.53 -15.07 -0.29
C VAL A 113 12.03 -16.23 0.57
N GLU A 114 13.33 -16.31 0.77
CA GLU A 114 13.93 -17.33 1.63
C GLU A 114 14.46 -16.65 2.90
N VAL A 115 14.00 -17.14 4.03
CA VAL A 115 14.43 -16.66 5.36
C VAL A 115 14.84 -17.85 6.20
N ASN A 116 16.10 -17.88 6.63
CA ASN A 116 16.65 -18.95 7.46
C ASN A 116 16.40 -20.37 6.86
N GLY A 117 16.60 -20.51 5.56
CA GLY A 117 16.39 -21.77 4.83
C GLY A 117 14.93 -22.16 4.60
N LYS A 118 13.99 -21.31 5.00
CA LYS A 118 12.55 -21.51 4.76
C LYS A 118 12.08 -20.65 3.61
N LYS A 119 11.37 -21.24 2.67
CA LYS A 119 10.73 -20.53 1.56
C LYS A 119 9.36 -20.02 2.00
N ILE A 120 9.19 -18.70 1.97
CA ILE A 120 7.93 -18.01 2.26
C ILE A 120 7.37 -17.53 0.94
N ARG A 121 6.15 -17.95 0.64
CA ARG A 121 5.46 -17.54 -0.58
C ARG A 121 4.85 -16.16 -0.41
N ILE A 122 5.10 -15.28 -1.37
CA ILE A 122 4.39 -14.02 -1.53
C ILE A 122 3.23 -14.30 -2.51
N HIS A 123 2.01 -14.22 -2.01
CA HIS A 123 0.83 -14.47 -2.84
C HIS A 123 0.70 -13.40 -3.92
N GLN A 124 0.75 -12.14 -3.50
CA GLN A 124 0.73 -10.98 -4.41
C GLN A 124 1.33 -9.76 -3.74
N ALA A 125 1.74 -8.80 -4.54
CA ALA A 125 1.97 -7.43 -4.11
C ALA A 125 1.32 -6.47 -5.11
N HIS A 126 0.74 -5.41 -4.61
CA HIS A 126 0.03 -4.42 -5.41
C HIS A 126 0.48 -3.01 -5.07
N LEU A 127 0.24 -2.10 -5.99
CA LEU A 127 0.43 -0.68 -5.77
C LEU A 127 -0.89 -0.07 -5.29
N GLU A 128 -0.82 0.76 -4.28
CA GLU A 128 -1.97 1.54 -3.82
C GLU A 128 -1.54 2.93 -3.37
N GLU A 129 -2.44 3.88 -3.45
CA GLU A 129 -2.22 5.17 -2.83
C GLU A 129 -2.36 5.04 -1.32
N ASP A 130 -1.55 5.80 -0.60
CA ASP A 130 -1.68 5.85 0.85
C ASP A 130 -2.80 6.81 1.25
N ALA A 131 -3.54 6.47 2.29
CA ALA A 131 -4.51 7.36 2.90
C ALA A 131 -3.80 8.46 3.70
N GLY A 132 -4.48 9.58 3.92
CA GLY A 132 -4.02 10.57 4.88
C GLY A 132 -3.96 9.96 6.29
N LYS A 133 -3.21 10.58 7.19
CA LYS A 133 -3.11 10.14 8.58
C LYS A 133 -3.83 11.12 9.49
N SER A 134 -4.74 10.61 10.31
CA SER A 134 -5.25 11.37 11.44
C SER A 134 -4.17 11.50 12.50
N ILE A 135 -3.71 12.71 12.79
CA ILE A 135 -2.79 12.95 13.88
C ILE A 135 -3.63 13.33 15.09
N HIS A 136 -3.71 12.43 16.05
CA HIS A 136 -4.34 12.68 17.36
C HIS A 136 -3.28 13.16 18.36
N ASP A 137 -2.63 14.27 18.08
CA ASP A 137 -1.76 14.92 19.06
C ASP A 137 -2.61 15.59 20.12
N LYS A 138 -2.08 15.64 21.34
CA LYS A 138 -2.76 16.04 22.58
C LYS A 138 -3.41 17.44 22.56
N TYR A 139 -3.27 18.21 21.48
CA TYR A 139 -3.70 19.61 21.43
C TYR A 139 -4.44 20.03 20.16
N ASP A 140 -4.51 19.23 19.10
CA ASP A 140 -5.21 19.61 17.87
C ASP A 140 -5.64 18.36 17.07
N ASP A 141 -6.92 18.14 16.93
CA ASP A 141 -7.50 17.10 16.06
C ASP A 141 -7.34 17.51 14.57
N LYS A 142 -6.11 17.59 14.08
CA LYS A 142 -5.83 17.92 12.69
C LYS A 142 -5.68 16.66 11.85
N LEU A 143 -6.51 16.55 10.83
CA LEU A 143 -6.32 15.58 9.76
C LEU A 143 -5.16 16.02 8.89
N SER A 144 -4.20 15.14 8.68
CA SER A 144 -3.11 15.36 7.74
C SER A 144 -3.19 14.40 6.57
N LEU A 145 -3.24 14.92 5.37
CA LEU A 145 -3.13 14.14 4.12
C LEU A 145 -1.68 13.82 3.72
N ILE A 146 -0.74 14.16 4.58
CA ILE A 146 0.71 14.07 4.28
C ILE A 146 1.35 12.86 4.92
N HIS A 147 0.81 12.42 6.06
CA HIS A 147 1.43 11.34 6.80
C HIS A 147 1.03 10.01 6.19
N ILE A 148 1.97 9.45 5.53
CA ILE A 148 1.96 8.10 5.01
C ILE A 148 1.96 7.15 6.20
N SER A 149 1.14 6.10 6.14
CA SER A 149 1.04 5.14 7.23
C SER A 149 2.42 4.67 7.68
N GLU A 150 2.73 4.81 8.95
CA GLU A 150 3.84 4.06 9.51
C GLU A 150 3.57 2.56 9.30
N PRO A 151 4.59 1.76 8.98
CA PRO A 151 4.41 0.33 8.98
C PRO A 151 3.83 -0.06 10.33
N THR A 152 2.74 -0.79 10.32
CA THR A 152 2.11 -1.29 11.53
C THR A 152 3.19 -1.94 12.37
N ARG A 153 3.39 -1.43 13.58
CA ARG A 153 4.35 -2.01 14.51
C ARG A 153 4.01 -3.49 14.71
N PRO A 154 5.02 -4.36 14.77
CA PRO A 154 4.82 -5.76 15.08
C PRO A 154 4.17 -5.95 16.45
#